data_fad821a64fa4595864aa515132c1f8b2
#
_entry.id   fad821a64fa4595864aa515132c1f8b2
#
_cell.length_a   1.000
_cell.length_b   1.000
_cell.length_c   1.000
_cell.angle_alpha   90.00
_cell.angle_beta   90.00
_cell.angle_gamma   90.00
#
_symmetry.space_group_name_H-M   'P 1'
#
loop_
_entity.id
_entity.type
_entity.pdbx_description
1 polymer ?
#
loop_
_entity_poly.entity_id
_entity_poly.type
_entity_poly.pdbx_seq_one_letter_code
_entity_poly.pdbx_strand_id
1 'polypeptide(L)'
;MITCNVMLNSFFGYGTTIDAAEKLGRRWIGIDITQLAITLIKKRLFDTYGYNLQFVSASTPEQVVGGVAESSNTTVVRVIGEPVSPADAAKLAEDDKYQFQWWALGLVGARREEQKKGADHGIDGKILFRDDPKSTKPEQVIIQVKGGKTSVKDVRDLRGVLDREKAAIGILISLQPPTAPMETEAASVGFYEHKTNKQKFPRLQLRTVKELMEDKGIERPTSAASVDETYKKAPESKKKHGHQTELKM
;
A
#
# COMPACT_ATOMS: atom_id res chain seq x y z
N MET A 1 -26.21 -13.91 30.39
CA MET A 1 -25.15 -14.51 29.53
C MET A 1 -24.37 -13.35 28.93
N ILE A 2 -23.12 -13.11 29.34
CA ILE A 2 -22.31 -12.01 28.82
C ILE A 2 -21.78 -12.52 27.48
N THR A 3 -22.41 -12.12 26.36
CA THR A 3 -21.88 -12.39 25.04
C THR A 3 -20.66 -11.51 24.83
N CYS A 4 -19.47 -12.11 24.82
CA CYS A 4 -18.24 -11.42 24.46
C CYS A 4 -18.36 -10.95 23.00
N ASN A 5 -18.58 -9.64 22.82
CA ASN A 5 -18.88 -9.06 21.51
C ASN A 5 -17.62 -8.61 20.77
N VAL A 6 -16.42 -8.96 21.28
CA VAL A 6 -15.13 -8.61 20.69
C VAL A 6 -14.37 -9.87 20.32
N MET A 7 -13.95 -9.95 19.07
CA MET A 7 -13.08 -11.02 18.56
C MET A 7 -11.63 -10.52 18.56
N LEU A 8 -10.74 -11.23 19.24
CA LEU A 8 -9.29 -10.99 19.22
C LEU A 8 -8.64 -12.04 18.32
N ASN A 9 -7.84 -11.60 17.36
CA ASN A 9 -7.01 -12.48 16.53
C ASN A 9 -5.56 -11.99 16.54
N SER A 10 -4.65 -12.80 17.06
CA SER A 10 -3.21 -12.52 17.17
C SER A 10 -2.39 -12.95 15.95
N PHE A 11 -3.00 -13.58 14.97
CA PHE A 11 -2.37 -13.94 13.70
C PHE A 11 -3.35 -13.70 12.56
N PHE A 12 -3.31 -12.51 12.01
CA PHE A 12 -4.30 -12.04 11.05
C PHE A 12 -4.30 -12.80 9.73
N GLY A 13 -3.12 -13.18 9.24
CA GLY A 13 -2.96 -13.74 7.92
C GLY A 13 -3.65 -12.87 6.84
N TYR A 14 -4.53 -13.46 6.08
CA TYR A 14 -5.25 -12.74 5.00
C TYR A 14 -6.57 -12.10 5.46
N GLY A 15 -6.84 -11.98 6.78
CA GLY A 15 -8.00 -11.26 7.32
C GLY A 15 -9.34 -12.00 7.21
N THR A 16 -9.35 -13.32 7.07
CA THR A 16 -10.60 -14.11 7.01
C THR A 16 -11.41 -14.03 8.30
N THR A 17 -10.74 -13.94 9.44
CA THR A 17 -11.38 -13.80 10.75
C THR A 17 -12.08 -12.46 10.91
N ILE A 18 -11.49 -11.37 10.35
CA ILE A 18 -12.14 -10.06 10.35
C ILE A 18 -13.40 -10.10 9.50
N ASP A 19 -13.31 -10.68 8.31
CA ASP A 19 -14.46 -10.79 7.40
C ASP A 19 -15.61 -11.58 8.07
N ALA A 20 -15.29 -12.62 8.83
CA ALA A 20 -16.28 -13.35 9.61
C ALA A 20 -16.86 -12.50 10.76
N ALA A 21 -16.03 -11.73 11.47
CA ALA A 21 -16.49 -10.85 12.53
C ALA A 21 -17.42 -9.75 12.00
N GLU A 22 -17.04 -9.11 10.88
CA GLU A 22 -17.86 -8.12 10.19
C GLU A 22 -19.22 -8.67 9.75
N LYS A 23 -19.23 -9.86 9.16
CA LYS A 23 -20.48 -10.54 8.76
C LYS A 23 -21.40 -10.85 9.94
N LEU A 24 -20.81 -11.08 11.12
CA LEU A 24 -21.54 -11.36 12.35
C LEU A 24 -21.84 -10.11 13.19
N GLY A 25 -21.50 -8.93 12.71
CA GLY A 25 -21.66 -7.66 13.45
C GLY A 25 -20.87 -7.58 14.76
N ARG A 26 -19.73 -8.27 14.84
CA ARG A 26 -18.88 -8.29 16.03
C ARG A 26 -17.75 -7.28 15.91
N ARG A 27 -17.41 -6.66 17.04
CA ARG A 27 -16.18 -5.88 17.15
C ARG A 27 -14.97 -6.82 17.09
N TRP A 28 -13.85 -6.32 16.56
CA TRP A 28 -12.65 -7.13 16.46
C TRP A 28 -11.38 -6.31 16.72
N ILE A 29 -10.37 -6.99 17.20
CA ILE A 29 -9.00 -6.50 17.34
C ILE A 29 -8.11 -7.51 16.65
N GLY A 30 -7.23 -7.03 15.81
CA GLY A 30 -6.27 -7.87 15.13
C GLY A 30 -4.85 -7.41 15.33
N ILE A 31 -3.95 -8.37 15.45
CA ILE A 31 -2.53 -8.16 15.64
C ILE A 31 -1.78 -8.97 14.58
N ASP A 32 -0.89 -8.34 13.86
CA ASP A 32 0.05 -9.01 12.96
C ASP A 32 1.39 -8.31 13.01
N ILE A 33 2.46 -9.07 12.84
CA ILE A 33 3.83 -8.56 12.85
C ILE A 33 4.33 -8.20 11.44
N THR A 34 3.57 -8.57 10.40
CA THR A 34 4.01 -8.38 9.02
C THR A 34 3.27 -7.23 8.35
N GLN A 35 4.01 -6.28 7.82
CA GLN A 35 3.44 -5.16 7.05
C GLN A 35 2.68 -5.64 5.80
N LEU A 36 3.07 -6.78 5.24
CA LEU A 36 2.36 -7.37 4.11
C LEU A 36 0.92 -7.76 4.49
N ALA A 37 0.73 -8.45 5.63
CA ALA A 37 -0.60 -8.84 6.09
C ALA A 37 -1.46 -7.60 6.38
N ILE A 38 -0.90 -6.61 7.07
CA ILE A 38 -1.58 -5.35 7.39
C ILE A 38 -2.01 -4.63 6.10
N THR A 39 -1.14 -4.53 5.09
CA THR A 39 -1.46 -3.88 3.80
C THR A 39 -2.61 -4.60 3.09
N LEU A 40 -2.59 -5.93 3.05
CA LEU A 40 -3.66 -6.72 2.42
C LEU A 40 -5.00 -6.58 3.15
N ILE A 41 -4.97 -6.52 4.47
CA ILE A 41 -6.17 -6.33 5.29
C ILE A 41 -6.75 -4.93 5.07
N LYS A 42 -5.92 -3.89 5.12
CA LYS A 42 -6.33 -2.51 4.84
C LYS A 42 -7.04 -2.43 3.48
N LYS A 43 -6.42 -3.01 2.45
CA LYS A 43 -7.02 -3.04 1.12
C LYS A 43 -8.34 -3.80 1.10
N ARG A 44 -8.44 -4.96 1.76
CA ARG A 44 -9.68 -5.74 1.84
C ARG A 44 -10.79 -4.95 2.56
N LEU A 45 -10.48 -4.31 3.68
CA LEU A 45 -11.45 -3.50 4.43
C LEU A 45 -11.99 -2.35 3.60
N PHE A 46 -11.12 -1.69 2.84
CA PHE A 46 -11.52 -0.65 1.91
C PHE A 46 -12.38 -1.21 0.76
N ASP A 47 -11.89 -2.24 0.05
CA ASP A 47 -12.55 -2.81 -1.14
C ASP A 47 -13.92 -3.44 -0.80
N THR A 48 -14.01 -4.13 0.36
CA THR A 48 -15.19 -4.93 0.72
C THR A 48 -16.24 -4.11 1.47
N TYR A 49 -15.79 -3.24 2.39
CA TYR A 49 -16.68 -2.54 3.32
C TYR A 49 -16.65 -1.01 3.17
N GLY A 50 -15.71 -0.46 2.39
CA GLY A 50 -15.55 0.99 2.22
C GLY A 50 -15.10 1.70 3.51
N TYR A 51 -14.37 1.01 4.40
CA TYR A 51 -13.96 1.56 5.69
C TYR A 51 -12.86 2.60 5.55
N ASN A 52 -12.99 3.68 6.31
CA ASN A 52 -11.91 4.64 6.48
C ASN A 52 -10.89 4.14 7.50
N LEU A 53 -9.61 4.34 7.17
CA LEU A 53 -8.50 3.94 8.03
C LEU A 53 -7.97 5.17 8.76
N GLN A 54 -7.84 5.07 10.09
CA GLN A 54 -7.20 6.07 10.93
C GLN A 54 -5.90 5.51 11.49
N PHE A 55 -4.78 6.18 11.18
CA PHE A 55 -3.46 5.79 11.67
C PHE A 55 -3.19 6.45 13.02
N VAL A 56 -2.71 5.67 13.98
CA VAL A 56 -2.41 6.12 15.35
C VAL A 56 -0.99 5.70 15.71
N SER A 57 -0.19 6.64 16.21
CA SER A 57 1.15 6.34 16.68
C SER A 57 1.13 5.38 17.86
N ALA A 58 2.04 4.40 17.87
CA ALA A 58 2.25 3.49 19.00
C ALA A 58 2.80 4.22 20.25
N SER A 59 3.39 5.41 20.06
CA SER A 59 4.00 6.20 21.14
C SER A 59 2.99 7.05 21.95
N THR A 60 1.69 7.01 21.62
CA THR A 60 0.65 7.77 22.33
C THR A 60 -0.25 6.80 23.12
N PRO A 61 0.10 6.44 24.36
CA PRO A 61 -0.61 5.42 25.13
C PRO A 61 -2.09 5.74 25.42
N GLU A 62 -2.44 7.01 25.48
CA GLU A 62 -3.79 7.46 25.88
C GLU A 62 -4.86 7.26 24.78
N GLN A 63 -4.49 6.95 23.56
CA GLN A 63 -5.43 6.75 22.45
C GLN A 63 -5.68 5.28 22.07
N VAL A 64 -5.11 4.35 22.83
CA VAL A 64 -5.27 2.89 22.57
C VAL A 64 -6.62 2.36 23.09
N VAL A 65 -7.50 3.20 23.63
CA VAL A 65 -8.84 2.75 24.03
C VAL A 65 -9.66 2.47 22.77
N GLY A 66 -9.72 1.19 22.43
CA GLY A 66 -10.47 0.67 21.30
C GLY A 66 -11.94 1.08 21.36
N GLY A 67 -12.32 1.99 20.51
CA GLY A 67 -13.69 2.34 20.24
C GLY A 67 -13.84 2.62 18.75
N VAL A 68 -14.78 1.94 18.12
CA VAL A 68 -15.34 2.41 16.87
C VAL A 68 -15.96 3.75 17.20
N ALA A 69 -15.37 4.86 16.78
CA ALA A 69 -15.99 6.16 16.91
C ALA A 69 -17.16 6.20 15.92
N GLU A 70 -18.36 6.02 16.42
CA GLU A 70 -19.57 6.31 15.68
C GLU A 70 -19.68 7.84 15.51
N SER A 71 -19.08 8.35 14.48
CA SER A 71 -19.36 9.69 13.97
C SER A 71 -19.80 9.54 12.52
N SER A 72 -21.06 9.84 12.28
CA SER A 72 -21.68 9.98 10.97
C SER A 72 -21.44 8.83 9.97
N ASN A 73 -22.23 7.77 10.05
CA ASN A 73 -22.44 6.72 9.03
C ASN A 73 -21.19 6.06 8.37
N THR A 74 -19.99 6.30 8.91
CA THR A 74 -18.75 5.76 8.36
C THR A 74 -17.99 5.01 9.45
N THR A 75 -17.81 3.71 9.28
CA THR A 75 -17.01 2.89 10.21
C THR A 75 -15.53 3.26 10.04
N VAL A 76 -14.89 3.60 11.16
CA VAL A 76 -13.45 3.93 11.20
C VAL A 76 -12.69 2.77 11.80
N VAL A 77 -11.67 2.30 11.08
CA VAL A 77 -10.72 1.29 11.57
C VAL A 77 -9.42 1.97 11.98
N ARG A 78 -8.99 1.73 13.22
CA ARG A 78 -7.72 2.25 13.73
C ARG A 78 -6.60 1.29 13.42
N VAL A 79 -5.53 1.80 12.82
CA VAL A 79 -4.27 1.09 12.55
C VAL A 79 -3.21 1.63 13.49
N ILE A 80 -2.65 0.77 14.34
CA ILE A 80 -1.69 1.15 15.38
C ILE A 80 -0.35 0.47 15.08
N GLY A 81 0.75 1.21 15.25
CA GLY A 81 2.11 0.67 15.09
C GLY A 81 2.73 0.87 13.71
N GLU A 82 2.01 1.45 12.77
CA GLU A 82 2.63 1.92 11.53
C GLU A 82 3.25 3.32 11.72
N PRO A 83 4.30 3.66 10.95
CA PRO A 83 4.84 5.02 10.95
C PRO A 83 3.75 6.06 10.61
N VAL A 84 3.62 7.07 11.47
CA VAL A 84 2.71 8.22 11.28
C VAL A 84 3.49 9.51 11.02
N SER A 85 4.81 9.45 11.12
CA SER A 85 5.72 10.56 10.82
C SER A 85 6.95 10.10 10.05
N PRO A 86 7.66 11.01 9.35
CA PRO A 86 8.94 10.68 8.73
C PRO A 86 10.00 10.17 9.73
N ALA A 87 9.95 10.60 10.99
CA ALA A 87 10.84 10.12 12.04
C ALA A 87 10.55 8.66 12.40
N ASP A 88 9.28 8.27 12.51
CA ASP A 88 8.89 6.87 12.74
C ASP A 88 9.32 5.99 11.57
N ALA A 89 9.18 6.48 10.34
CA ALA A 89 9.61 5.78 9.15
C ALA A 89 11.14 5.57 9.11
N ALA A 90 11.91 6.58 9.51
CA ALA A 90 13.36 6.47 9.61
C ALA A 90 13.76 5.44 10.67
N LYS A 91 13.09 5.45 11.83
CA LYS A 91 13.32 4.45 12.88
C LYS A 91 12.99 3.04 12.39
N LEU A 92 11.86 2.85 11.72
CA LEU A 92 11.52 1.54 11.14
C LEU A 92 12.58 1.06 10.14
N ALA A 93 13.16 1.97 9.33
CA ALA A 93 14.21 1.62 8.37
C ALA A 93 15.52 1.21 9.05
N GLU A 94 15.83 1.77 10.23
CA GLU A 94 16.98 1.38 11.06
C GLU A 94 16.73 0.04 11.75
N ASP A 95 15.54 -0.17 12.32
CA ASP A 95 15.18 -1.36 13.08
C ASP A 95 15.00 -2.59 12.18
N ASP A 96 14.28 -2.43 11.06
CA ASP A 96 13.99 -3.51 10.10
C ASP A 96 13.78 -2.96 8.68
N LYS A 97 14.83 -3.09 7.86
CA LYS A 97 14.82 -2.64 6.46
C LYS A 97 13.74 -3.31 5.59
N TYR A 98 13.38 -4.56 5.89
CA TYR A 98 12.38 -5.29 5.11
C TYR A 98 10.97 -4.83 5.45
N GLN A 99 10.68 -4.64 6.74
CA GLN A 99 9.40 -4.07 7.18
C GLN A 99 9.21 -2.66 6.66
N PHE A 100 10.26 -1.83 6.70
CA PHE A 100 10.26 -0.50 6.09
C PHE A 100 9.94 -0.56 4.60
N GLN A 101 10.62 -1.44 3.85
CA GLN A 101 10.41 -1.62 2.43
C GLN A 101 8.95 -1.99 2.13
N TRP A 102 8.40 -2.96 2.88
CA TRP A 102 7.03 -3.43 2.68
C TRP A 102 6.00 -2.36 3.03
N TRP A 103 6.24 -1.62 4.10
CA TRP A 103 5.40 -0.51 4.48
C TRP A 103 5.42 0.60 3.41
N ALA A 104 6.60 0.99 2.93
CA ALA A 104 6.75 2.01 1.88
C ALA A 104 6.07 1.61 0.56
N LEU A 105 6.14 0.32 0.18
CA LEU A 105 5.40 -0.21 -0.96
C LEU A 105 3.88 -0.09 -0.74
N GLY A 106 3.42 -0.27 0.49
CA GLY A 106 2.02 -0.10 0.88
C GLY A 106 1.50 1.32 0.67
N LEU A 107 2.33 2.35 0.88
CA LEU A 107 1.95 3.76 0.66
C LEU A 107 1.55 4.05 -0.79
N VAL A 108 2.14 3.34 -1.75
CA VAL A 108 1.86 3.51 -3.19
C VAL A 108 0.98 2.40 -3.77
N GLY A 109 0.48 1.50 -2.93
CA GLY A 109 -0.37 0.39 -3.35
C GLY A 109 0.36 -0.65 -4.21
N ALA A 110 1.67 -0.78 -4.07
CA ALA A 110 2.48 -1.71 -4.82
C ALA A 110 2.45 -3.11 -4.21
N ARG A 111 2.48 -4.12 -5.07
CA ARG A 111 2.68 -5.51 -4.68
C ARG A 111 4.17 -5.80 -4.58
N ARG A 112 4.58 -6.42 -3.48
CA ARG A 112 5.95 -6.93 -3.32
C ARG A 112 6.31 -7.90 -4.44
N GLU A 113 7.52 -7.80 -4.98
CA GLU A 113 8.09 -8.83 -5.84
C GLU A 113 8.61 -9.99 -4.98
N GLU A 114 8.21 -11.22 -5.29
CA GLU A 114 8.75 -12.41 -4.63
C GLU A 114 10.19 -12.63 -5.10
N GLN A 115 11.14 -12.44 -4.20
CA GLN A 115 12.55 -12.71 -4.49
C GLN A 115 12.75 -14.21 -4.69
N LYS A 116 12.99 -14.61 -5.93
CA LYS A 116 13.54 -15.94 -6.21
C LYS A 116 14.96 -15.99 -5.65
N LYS A 117 15.29 -17.01 -4.86
CA LYS A 117 16.63 -17.20 -4.30
C LYS A 117 17.70 -17.03 -5.39
N GLY A 118 18.58 -16.05 -5.24
CA GLY A 118 19.82 -15.95 -6.00
C GLY A 118 20.01 -14.75 -6.92
N ALA A 119 19.01 -13.88 -7.16
CA ALA A 119 19.22 -12.67 -7.93
C ALA A 119 18.39 -11.52 -7.36
N ASP A 120 19.05 -10.56 -6.75
CA ASP A 120 18.47 -9.24 -6.50
C ASP A 120 18.36 -8.51 -7.85
N HIS A 121 17.18 -8.59 -8.47
CA HIS A 121 16.93 -7.92 -9.75
C HIS A 121 16.74 -6.41 -9.61
N GLY A 122 16.94 -5.85 -8.41
CA GLY A 122 16.75 -4.43 -8.14
C GLY A 122 15.27 -4.02 -8.22
N ILE A 123 14.35 -4.93 -7.90
CA ILE A 123 12.91 -4.68 -7.92
C ILE A 123 12.35 -5.07 -6.55
N ASP A 124 11.86 -4.07 -5.82
CA ASP A 124 11.25 -4.30 -4.51
C ASP A 124 9.75 -4.54 -4.62
N GLY A 125 9.10 -3.83 -5.55
CA GLY A 125 7.68 -4.00 -5.80
C GLY A 125 7.26 -3.60 -7.21
N LYS A 126 6.03 -4.00 -7.55
CA LYS A 126 5.41 -3.71 -8.84
C LYS A 126 3.97 -3.25 -8.68
N ILE A 127 3.56 -2.35 -9.59
CA ILE A 127 2.16 -2.04 -9.84
C ILE A 127 1.87 -2.46 -11.27
N LEU A 128 0.77 -3.16 -11.50
CA LEU A 128 0.34 -3.60 -12.80
C LEU A 128 -0.88 -2.80 -13.24
N PHE A 129 -0.85 -2.27 -14.45
CA PHE A 129 -1.98 -1.54 -15.00
C PHE A 129 -2.16 -1.86 -16.48
N ARG A 130 -3.37 -1.71 -16.98
CA ARG A 130 -3.68 -1.91 -18.39
C ARG A 130 -4.18 -0.60 -18.97
N ASP A 131 -3.48 -0.05 -19.94
CA ASP A 131 -3.77 1.21 -20.62
C ASP A 131 -4.42 1.02 -22.00
N ASP A 132 -4.45 -0.22 -22.50
CA ASP A 132 -5.16 -0.65 -23.71
C ASP A 132 -6.06 -1.85 -23.39
N PRO A 133 -7.39 -1.70 -23.48
CA PRO A 133 -8.34 -2.79 -23.24
C PRO A 133 -8.12 -4.02 -24.15
N LYS A 134 -7.50 -3.82 -25.30
CA LYS A 134 -7.17 -4.90 -26.26
C LYS A 134 -5.86 -5.60 -25.96
N SER A 135 -5.01 -5.02 -25.10
CA SER A 135 -3.74 -5.64 -24.73
C SER A 135 -3.97 -6.84 -23.81
N THR A 136 -3.33 -7.95 -24.11
CA THR A 136 -3.34 -9.14 -23.23
C THR A 136 -2.31 -9.06 -22.12
N LYS A 137 -1.33 -8.15 -22.22
CA LYS A 137 -0.23 -8.00 -21.26
C LYS A 137 -0.33 -6.65 -20.55
N PRO A 138 -0.34 -6.62 -19.18
CA PRO A 138 -0.31 -5.38 -18.45
C PRO A 138 1.04 -4.68 -18.57
N GLU A 139 1.02 -3.36 -18.48
CA GLU A 139 2.19 -2.52 -18.27
C GLU A 139 2.61 -2.57 -16.80
N GLN A 140 3.88 -2.27 -16.53
CA GLN A 140 4.46 -2.37 -15.20
C GLN A 140 5.01 -1.02 -14.73
N VAL A 141 4.71 -0.69 -13.48
CA VAL A 141 5.48 0.29 -12.70
C VAL A 141 6.42 -0.49 -11.78
N ILE A 142 7.71 -0.26 -11.89
CA ILE A 142 8.73 -0.88 -11.04
C ILE A 142 9.08 0.09 -9.92
N ILE A 143 9.20 -0.43 -8.70
CA ILE A 143 9.49 0.37 -7.52
C ILE A 143 10.73 -0.18 -6.83
N GLN A 144 11.63 0.73 -6.48
CA GLN A 144 12.75 0.51 -5.57
C GLN A 144 12.58 1.36 -4.32
N VAL A 145 12.90 0.80 -3.16
CA VAL A 145 12.82 1.48 -1.85
C VAL A 145 14.20 1.51 -1.21
N LYS A 146 14.63 2.68 -0.77
CA LYS A 146 15.93 2.91 -0.13
C LYS A 146 15.74 3.58 1.23
N GLY A 147 16.02 2.85 2.31
CA GLY A 147 16.01 3.39 3.68
C GLY A 147 17.31 4.13 4.07
N GLY A 148 18.36 4.02 3.27
CA GLY A 148 19.65 4.65 3.51
C GLY A 148 19.94 5.83 2.58
N LYS A 149 21.22 6.19 2.47
CA LYS A 149 21.69 7.22 1.54
C LYS A 149 21.47 6.78 0.10
N THR A 150 21.00 7.73 -0.72
CA THR A 150 20.81 7.55 -2.16
C THR A 150 21.75 8.43 -2.98
N SER A 151 21.98 8.03 -4.21
CA SER A 151 22.88 8.71 -5.14
C SER A 151 22.38 8.60 -6.58
N VAL A 152 23.03 9.32 -7.50
CA VAL A 152 22.77 9.21 -8.94
C VAL A 152 22.92 7.77 -9.45
N LYS A 153 23.80 6.97 -8.81
CA LYS A 153 23.97 5.55 -9.18
C LYS A 153 22.65 4.78 -9.03
N ASP A 154 21.91 5.00 -7.92
CA ASP A 154 20.63 4.31 -7.70
C ASP A 154 19.60 4.65 -8.80
N VAL A 155 19.62 5.90 -9.29
CA VAL A 155 18.76 6.34 -10.39
C VAL A 155 19.14 5.65 -11.69
N ARG A 156 20.45 5.53 -11.99
CA ARG A 156 20.96 4.84 -13.19
C ARG A 156 20.69 3.34 -13.13
N ASP A 157 20.86 2.73 -11.97
CA ASP A 157 20.57 1.32 -11.75
C ASP A 157 19.07 1.05 -12.00
N LEU A 158 18.17 1.89 -11.48
CA LEU A 158 16.73 1.78 -11.73
C LEU A 158 16.40 1.96 -13.22
N ARG A 159 17.03 2.93 -13.91
CA ARG A 159 16.88 3.09 -15.36
C ARG A 159 17.26 1.82 -16.12
N GLY A 160 18.39 1.19 -15.76
CA GLY A 160 18.79 -0.09 -16.35
C GLY A 160 17.78 -1.21 -16.11
N VAL A 161 17.16 -1.24 -14.92
CA VAL A 161 16.06 -2.17 -14.61
C VAL A 161 14.83 -1.90 -15.48
N LEU A 162 14.44 -0.63 -15.66
CA LEU A 162 13.30 -0.27 -16.53
C LEU A 162 13.49 -0.76 -17.95
N ASP A 163 14.69 -0.59 -18.50
CA ASP A 163 14.99 -0.97 -19.89
C ASP A 163 15.03 -2.51 -20.04
N ARG A 164 15.63 -3.23 -19.08
CA ARG A 164 15.67 -4.68 -19.03
C ARG A 164 14.28 -5.30 -18.94
N GLU A 165 13.44 -4.81 -18.05
CA GLU A 165 12.09 -5.32 -17.79
C GLU A 165 11.05 -4.80 -18.79
N LYS A 166 11.43 -3.83 -19.64
CA LYS A 166 10.53 -3.09 -20.55
C LYS A 166 9.36 -2.45 -19.79
N ALA A 167 9.66 -1.92 -18.59
CA ALA A 167 8.65 -1.32 -17.73
C ALA A 167 8.29 0.09 -18.20
N ALA A 168 7.04 0.47 -18.00
CA ALA A 168 6.50 1.76 -18.38
C ALA A 168 7.06 2.89 -17.51
N ILE A 169 7.07 2.71 -16.19
CA ILE A 169 7.44 3.73 -15.20
C ILE A 169 8.29 3.09 -14.11
N GLY A 170 9.27 3.84 -13.61
CA GLY A 170 10.09 3.49 -12.44
C GLY A 170 9.95 4.53 -11.35
N ILE A 171 9.95 4.06 -10.10
CA ILE A 171 9.82 4.90 -8.93
C ILE A 171 10.91 4.52 -7.93
N LEU A 172 11.71 5.51 -7.54
CA LEU A 172 12.65 5.39 -6.43
C LEU A 172 12.04 6.08 -5.20
N ILE A 173 11.73 5.31 -4.18
CA ILE A 173 11.26 5.81 -2.88
C ILE A 173 12.44 5.88 -1.92
N SER A 174 12.63 7.04 -1.28
CA SER A 174 13.74 7.26 -0.34
C SER A 174 13.31 8.02 0.90
N LEU A 175 14.06 7.85 2.01
CA LEU A 175 13.89 8.68 3.21
C LEU A 175 14.46 10.08 3.01
N GLN A 176 15.58 10.19 2.29
CA GLN A 176 16.27 11.47 2.06
C GLN A 176 15.76 12.10 0.77
N PRO A 177 15.70 13.44 0.72
CA PRO A 177 15.36 14.14 -0.52
C PRO A 177 16.40 13.86 -1.62
N PRO A 178 15.97 13.79 -2.89
CA PRO A 178 16.87 13.60 -4.00
C PRO A 178 17.80 14.82 -4.15
N THR A 179 19.00 14.57 -4.68
CA THR A 179 19.93 15.63 -5.03
C THR A 179 19.66 16.14 -6.46
N ALA A 180 20.05 17.37 -6.77
CA ALA A 180 19.88 17.94 -8.12
C ALA A 180 20.44 17.05 -9.25
N PRO A 181 21.61 16.38 -9.12
CA PRO A 181 22.06 15.41 -10.10
C PRO A 181 21.13 14.19 -10.27
N MET A 182 20.48 13.74 -9.20
CA MET A 182 19.50 12.63 -9.29
C MET A 182 18.24 13.08 -10.05
N GLU A 183 17.76 14.29 -9.79
CA GLU A 183 16.59 14.86 -10.50
C GLU A 183 16.89 15.05 -11.99
N THR A 184 18.08 15.55 -12.32
CA THR A 184 18.52 15.70 -13.73
C THR A 184 18.59 14.34 -14.43
N GLU A 185 19.18 13.34 -13.78
CA GLU A 185 19.27 11.97 -14.34
C GLU A 185 17.87 11.37 -14.52
N ALA A 186 16.96 11.52 -13.55
CA ALA A 186 15.60 11.02 -13.64
C ALA A 186 14.81 11.69 -14.78
N ALA A 187 14.93 13.02 -14.91
CA ALA A 187 14.27 13.79 -15.97
C ALA A 187 14.78 13.38 -17.38
N SER A 188 16.07 12.99 -17.51
CA SER A 188 16.66 12.56 -18.78
C SER A 188 16.05 11.27 -19.35
N VAL A 189 15.37 10.47 -18.53
CA VAL A 189 14.72 9.22 -18.96
C VAL A 189 13.47 9.48 -19.81
N GLY A 190 12.91 10.70 -19.73
CA GLY A 190 11.76 11.15 -20.51
C GLY A 190 10.42 10.71 -19.94
N PHE A 191 9.46 10.46 -20.81
CA PHE A 191 8.06 10.24 -20.45
C PHE A 191 7.54 8.92 -20.99
N TYR A 192 6.67 8.30 -20.22
CA TYR A 192 5.75 7.27 -20.69
C TYR A 192 4.50 7.94 -21.23
N GLU A 193 4.07 7.58 -22.44
CA GLU A 193 2.84 8.08 -23.05
C GLU A 193 1.76 7.00 -23.00
N HIS A 194 0.64 7.31 -22.38
CA HIS A 194 -0.51 6.42 -22.28
C HIS A 194 -1.09 6.14 -23.68
N LYS A 195 -1.28 4.87 -24.03
CA LYS A 195 -1.61 4.44 -25.39
C LYS A 195 -2.93 5.01 -25.90
N THR A 196 -3.93 5.13 -25.02
CA THR A 196 -5.29 5.54 -25.41
C THR A 196 -5.47 7.05 -25.38
N ASN A 197 -5.16 7.72 -24.26
CA ASN A 197 -5.47 9.15 -24.07
C ASN A 197 -4.27 10.09 -24.29
N LYS A 198 -3.11 9.55 -24.62
CA LYS A 198 -1.87 10.30 -24.90
C LYS A 198 -1.33 11.14 -23.75
N GLN A 199 -1.84 10.92 -22.54
CA GLN A 199 -1.33 11.58 -21.33
C GLN A 199 0.11 11.10 -21.08
N LYS A 200 0.98 12.05 -20.70
CA LYS A 200 2.39 11.79 -20.44
C LYS A 200 2.65 11.75 -18.94
N PHE A 201 3.43 10.77 -18.51
CA PHE A 201 3.88 10.56 -17.14
C PHE A 201 5.40 10.50 -17.12
N PRO A 202 6.10 11.12 -16.14
CA PRO A 202 7.55 10.95 -16.01
C PRO A 202 7.91 9.48 -15.93
N ARG A 203 8.81 9.02 -16.80
CA ARG A 203 9.16 7.60 -16.88
C ARG A 203 9.99 7.13 -15.68
N LEU A 204 10.74 8.03 -15.04
CA LEU A 204 11.41 7.76 -13.77
C LEU A 204 11.08 8.87 -12.77
N GLN A 205 10.58 8.49 -11.60
CA GLN A 205 10.14 9.41 -10.56
C GLN A 205 10.90 9.16 -9.27
N LEU A 206 11.27 10.25 -8.60
CA LEU A 206 11.86 10.23 -7.28
C LEU A 206 10.79 10.71 -6.29
N ARG A 207 10.56 9.94 -5.24
CA ARG A 207 9.58 10.26 -4.19
C ARG A 207 10.21 10.03 -2.83
N THR A 208 10.05 11.00 -1.95
CA THR A 208 10.39 10.80 -0.55
C THR A 208 9.24 10.16 0.20
N VAL A 209 9.56 9.41 1.25
CA VAL A 209 8.55 8.88 2.18
C VAL A 209 7.70 10.03 2.75
N LYS A 210 8.32 11.17 3.08
CA LYS A 210 7.60 12.35 3.57
C LYS A 210 6.53 12.82 2.57
N GLU A 211 6.88 12.97 1.30
CA GLU A 211 5.93 13.37 0.26
C GLU A 211 4.77 12.38 0.13
N LEU A 212 5.06 11.07 0.21
CA LEU A 212 4.02 10.03 0.14
C LEU A 212 3.09 10.06 1.35
N MET A 213 3.59 10.37 2.54
CA MET A 213 2.79 10.53 3.75
C MET A 213 1.95 11.83 3.74
N GLU A 214 2.35 12.83 2.96
CA GLU A 214 1.62 14.08 2.71
C GLU A 214 0.66 13.95 1.50
N ASP A 215 0.29 12.74 1.11
CA ASP A 215 -0.60 12.41 -0.01
C ASP A 215 -0.11 12.87 -1.40
N LYS A 216 1.16 13.24 -1.53
CA LYS A 216 1.78 13.50 -2.81
C LYS A 216 2.12 12.18 -3.51
N GLY A 217 1.12 11.59 -4.11
CA GLY A 217 1.21 10.28 -4.73
C GLY A 217 2.19 10.17 -5.90
N ILE A 218 2.24 9.00 -6.49
CA ILE A 218 3.00 8.72 -7.71
C ILE A 218 2.18 9.06 -8.95
N GLU A 219 2.85 9.51 -9.99
CA GLU A 219 2.20 9.84 -11.26
C GLU A 219 2.15 8.60 -12.16
N ARG A 220 0.96 8.08 -12.37
CA ARG A 220 0.71 6.92 -13.22
C ARG A 220 -0.71 6.97 -13.81
N PRO A 221 -0.99 6.20 -14.85
CA PRO A 221 -2.36 6.06 -15.32
C PRO A 221 -3.29 5.49 -14.24
N THR A 222 -4.36 6.22 -13.90
CA THR A 222 -5.35 5.84 -12.88
C THR A 222 -6.79 6.07 -13.34
N SER A 223 -6.98 6.48 -14.59
CA SER A 223 -8.29 6.86 -15.12
C SER A 223 -9.20 5.66 -15.42
N ALA A 224 -10.48 5.93 -15.73
CA ALA A 224 -11.43 4.94 -16.21
C ALA A 224 -10.96 4.16 -17.47
N ALA A 225 -9.95 4.70 -18.19
CA ALA A 225 -9.33 4.05 -19.34
C ALA A 225 -8.19 3.09 -18.95
N SER A 226 -7.80 3.03 -17.67
CA SER A 226 -6.70 2.20 -17.19
C SER A 226 -7.16 1.39 -15.98
N VAL A 227 -7.04 0.07 -16.07
CA VAL A 227 -7.44 -0.86 -14.99
C VAL A 227 -6.21 -1.21 -14.15
N ASP A 228 -6.30 -0.99 -12.84
CA ASP A 228 -5.27 -1.47 -11.90
C ASP A 228 -5.43 -2.98 -11.69
N GLU A 229 -4.41 -3.73 -12.08
CA GLU A 229 -4.35 -5.20 -11.96
C GLU A 229 -3.37 -5.68 -10.89
N THR A 230 -2.84 -4.77 -10.08
CA THR A 230 -1.84 -5.09 -9.04
C THR A 230 -2.36 -6.10 -8.03
N TYR A 231 -3.62 -5.93 -7.64
CA TYR A 231 -4.31 -6.84 -6.73
C TYR A 231 -5.68 -7.23 -7.30
N LYS A 232 -6.08 -8.47 -7.08
CA LYS A 232 -7.48 -8.86 -7.34
C LYS A 232 -8.38 -8.10 -6.37
N LYS A 233 -9.38 -7.39 -6.90
CA LYS A 233 -10.38 -6.71 -6.07
C LYS A 233 -11.12 -7.75 -5.22
N ALA A 234 -11.21 -7.50 -3.91
CA ALA A 234 -12.03 -8.34 -3.04
C ALA A 234 -13.52 -8.18 -3.42
N PRO A 235 -14.34 -9.23 -3.31
CA PRO A 235 -15.77 -9.13 -3.57
C PRO A 235 -16.41 -8.14 -2.59
N GLU A 236 -17.27 -7.27 -3.11
CA GLU A 236 -18.05 -6.35 -2.28
C GLU A 236 -18.99 -7.14 -1.36
N SER A 237 -19.01 -6.75 -0.08
CA SER A 237 -19.99 -7.31 0.84
C SER A 237 -21.37 -6.78 0.45
N LYS A 238 -22.26 -7.66 0.07
CA LYS A 238 -23.69 -7.32 0.02
C LYS A 238 -24.10 -7.07 1.47
N LYS A 239 -24.18 -5.82 1.89
CA LYS A 239 -24.66 -5.41 3.21
C LYS A 239 -26.09 -5.96 3.38
N LYS A 240 -26.21 -7.17 3.88
CA LYS A 240 -27.40 -7.54 4.60
C LYS A 240 -27.24 -6.91 5.97
N HIS A 241 -27.90 -5.80 6.22
CA HIS A 241 -28.22 -5.41 7.58
C HIS A 241 -29.08 -6.54 8.14
N GLY A 242 -28.44 -7.56 8.69
CA GLY A 242 -29.12 -8.60 9.41
C GLY A 242 -29.57 -8.00 10.72
N HIS A 243 -30.86 -7.60 10.79
CA HIS A 243 -31.54 -7.60 12.07
C HIS A 243 -31.32 -9.00 12.65
N GLN A 244 -30.63 -9.08 13.78
CA GLN A 244 -30.60 -10.26 14.60
C GLN A 244 -32.05 -10.56 14.98
N THR A 245 -32.61 -11.59 14.34
CA THR A 245 -33.89 -12.13 14.77
C THR A 245 -33.63 -12.73 16.16
N GLU A 246 -34.29 -12.20 17.18
CA GLU A 246 -34.29 -12.78 18.51
C GLU A 246 -34.63 -14.25 18.39
N LEU A 247 -33.73 -15.12 18.83
CA LEU A 247 -34.04 -16.51 19.10
C LEU A 247 -35.05 -16.54 20.26
N LYS A 248 -36.32 -16.64 19.95
CA LYS A 248 -37.34 -17.05 20.94
C LYS A 248 -37.03 -18.48 21.36
N MET A 249 -36.61 -18.64 22.62
CA MET A 249 -36.69 -19.96 23.28
C MET A 249 -38.13 -20.30 23.60
#